data_2a2d8b21c27bf26702c27b7749a4409e
#
_entry.id   2a2d8b21c27bf26702c27b7749a4409e
#
_cell.length_a   1.000
_cell.length_b   1.000
_cell.length_c   1.000
_cell.angle_alpha   90.00
_cell.angle_beta   90.00
_cell.angle_gamma   90.00
#
_symmetry.space_group_name_H-M   'P 1'
#
loop_
_entity.id
_entity.type
_entity.pdbx_description
1 polymer ?
#
loop_
_entity_poly.entity_id
_entity_poly.type
_entity_poly.pdbx_seq_one_letter_code
_entity_poly.pdbx_strand_id
1 'polypeptide(L)'
;MKKNENVWLLTGDLGFHLWDEIERDYPGRYLNCGASEQAMLDVAVGLALKGQIPFVYSITSFLLYRPFEAIRNYLHYEKIPVKLIGSGRDKEYGGLGLTHWAHDDKVTMAIFPNIKSYWPEKQEVGELVRKAVIDKSPYYINLSKL
;
A
#
# COMPACT_ATOMS: atom_id res chain seq x y z
N MET A 1 13.28 -4.92 4.47
CA MET A 1 14.32 -4.54 3.49
C MET A 1 15.67 -5.11 3.87
N LYS A 2 16.13 -5.03 5.12
CA LYS A 2 17.43 -5.60 5.57
C LYS A 2 17.60 -7.10 5.30
N LYS A 3 16.54 -7.88 5.44
CA LYS A 3 16.58 -9.37 5.26
C LYS A 3 16.14 -9.84 3.88
N ASN A 4 15.65 -8.94 3.02
CA ASN A 4 15.19 -9.28 1.67
C ASN A 4 15.44 -8.09 0.74
N GLU A 5 16.32 -8.30 -0.22
CA GLU A 5 16.79 -7.26 -1.16
C GLU A 5 15.74 -6.91 -2.23
N ASN A 6 14.73 -7.75 -2.41
CA ASN A 6 13.67 -7.51 -3.39
C ASN A 6 12.54 -6.60 -2.86
N VAL A 7 12.52 -6.28 -1.56
CA VAL A 7 11.49 -5.42 -0.97
C VAL A 7 11.75 -3.95 -1.32
N TRP A 8 10.74 -3.31 -1.88
CA TRP A 8 10.69 -1.89 -2.22
C TRP A 8 9.61 -1.18 -1.41
N LEU A 9 9.82 0.09 -1.11
CA LEU A 9 8.81 0.97 -0.53
C LEU A 9 8.59 2.17 -1.46
N LEU A 10 7.33 2.37 -1.85
CA LEU A 10 6.88 3.51 -2.65
C LEU A 10 5.90 4.34 -1.81
N THR A 11 6.04 5.67 -1.81
CA THR A 11 5.15 6.59 -1.08
C THR A 11 4.61 7.68 -1.99
N GLY A 12 3.44 8.21 -1.63
CA GLY A 12 2.77 9.31 -2.33
C GLY A 12 2.99 10.67 -1.66
N ASP A 13 4.23 11.03 -1.33
CA ASP A 13 4.59 12.24 -0.57
C ASP A 13 3.96 12.31 0.82
N LEU A 14 3.97 11.19 1.51
CA LEU A 14 3.33 10.97 2.80
C LEU A 14 4.21 10.15 3.74
N GLY A 15 3.90 10.18 5.04
CA GLY A 15 4.63 9.41 6.03
C GLY A 15 5.94 10.08 6.45
N PHE A 16 5.97 11.42 6.49
CA PHE A 16 7.08 12.20 7.05
C PHE A 16 7.46 11.68 8.43
N HIS A 17 8.75 11.54 8.70
CA HIS A 17 9.35 10.93 9.89
C HIS A 17 9.11 9.42 10.05
N LEU A 18 8.13 8.83 9.35
CA LEU A 18 7.87 7.38 9.41
C LEU A 18 8.87 6.59 8.56
N TRP A 19 9.26 7.14 7.41
CA TRP A 19 10.09 6.44 6.42
C TRP A 19 11.52 6.96 6.30
N ASP A 20 11.91 7.98 7.08
CA ASP A 20 13.23 8.63 7.01
C ASP A 20 14.39 7.63 7.17
N GLU A 21 14.25 6.64 8.06
CA GLU A 21 15.26 5.58 8.21
C GLU A 21 15.33 4.67 6.97
N ILE A 22 14.20 4.38 6.35
CA ILE A 22 14.18 3.53 5.15
C ILE A 22 14.77 4.28 3.97
N GLU A 23 14.42 5.54 3.80
CA GLU A 23 14.99 6.40 2.76
C GLU A 23 16.51 6.52 2.91
N ARG A 24 17.00 6.78 4.13
CA ARG A 24 18.44 6.89 4.42
C ARG A 24 19.20 5.58 4.19
N ASP A 25 18.66 4.46 4.69
CA ASP A 25 19.38 3.19 4.73
C ASP A 25 19.21 2.36 3.43
N TYR A 26 18.16 2.63 2.66
CA TYR A 26 17.82 1.89 1.42
C TYR A 26 17.42 2.81 0.27
N PRO A 27 18.19 3.87 -0.08
CA PRO A 27 17.78 4.85 -1.08
C PRO A 27 17.52 4.26 -2.47
N GLY A 28 18.20 3.16 -2.81
CA GLY A 28 17.98 2.44 -4.09
C GLY A 28 16.71 1.59 -4.14
N ARG A 29 15.94 1.51 -3.04
CA ARG A 29 14.70 0.72 -2.93
C ARG A 29 13.57 1.48 -2.22
N TYR A 30 13.73 2.77 -2.08
CA TYR A 30 12.73 3.73 -1.63
C TYR A 30 12.44 4.72 -2.75
N LEU A 31 11.17 5.00 -3.01
CA LEU A 31 10.76 5.95 -4.02
C LEU A 31 9.58 6.79 -3.52
N ASN A 32 9.79 8.09 -3.39
CA ASN A 32 8.71 9.05 -3.23
C ASN A 32 8.21 9.47 -4.62
N CYS A 33 6.99 9.08 -4.96
CA CYS A 33 6.37 9.36 -6.26
C CYS A 33 5.61 10.69 -6.30
N GLY A 34 5.68 11.48 -5.23
CA GLY A 34 4.82 12.67 -5.10
C GLY A 34 3.34 12.30 -4.94
N ALA A 35 2.47 13.29 -4.96
CA ALA A 35 1.02 13.10 -4.84
C ALA A 35 0.40 12.52 -6.13
N SER A 36 0.91 11.39 -6.59
CA SER A 36 0.55 10.72 -7.86
C SER A 36 0.39 9.21 -7.67
N GLU A 37 -0.66 8.80 -6.96
CA GLU A 37 -0.89 7.40 -6.60
C GLU A 37 -1.11 6.49 -7.81
N GLN A 38 -1.65 7.03 -8.91
CA GLN A 38 -1.77 6.28 -10.15
C GLN A 38 -0.37 5.89 -10.68
N ALA A 39 0.52 6.85 -10.85
CA ALA A 39 1.89 6.57 -11.34
C ALA A 39 2.67 5.70 -10.34
N MET A 40 2.49 5.92 -9.03
CA MET A 40 3.09 5.11 -7.99
C MET A 40 2.69 3.64 -8.11
N LEU A 41 1.40 3.36 -8.35
CA LEU A 41 0.93 1.99 -8.53
C LEU A 41 1.45 1.37 -9.84
N ASP A 42 1.48 2.12 -10.93
CA ASP A 42 2.00 1.64 -12.22
C ASP A 42 3.48 1.25 -12.12
N VAL A 43 4.29 2.06 -11.42
CA VAL A 43 5.69 1.73 -11.10
C VAL A 43 5.78 0.46 -10.26
N ALA A 44 4.93 0.33 -9.23
CA ALA A 44 4.90 -0.86 -8.37
C ALA A 44 4.53 -2.12 -9.16
N VAL A 45 3.58 -2.04 -10.09
CA VAL A 45 3.23 -3.14 -11.01
C VAL A 45 4.44 -3.53 -11.84
N GLY A 46 5.16 -2.57 -12.42
CA GLY A 46 6.38 -2.84 -13.19
C GLY A 46 7.47 -3.52 -12.35
N LEU A 47 7.67 -3.09 -11.11
CA LEU A 47 8.59 -3.73 -10.17
C LEU A 47 8.17 -5.17 -9.85
N ALA A 48 6.89 -5.40 -9.57
CA ALA A 48 6.38 -6.74 -9.27
C ALA A 48 6.55 -7.71 -10.46
N LEU A 49 6.33 -7.25 -11.69
CA LEU A 49 6.57 -8.02 -12.91
C LEU A 49 8.06 -8.40 -13.11
N LYS A 50 8.97 -7.63 -12.50
CA LYS A 50 10.42 -7.92 -12.46
C LYS A 50 10.83 -8.75 -11.24
N GLY A 51 9.87 -9.33 -10.51
CA GLY A 51 10.13 -10.18 -9.36
C GLY A 51 10.45 -9.43 -8.06
N GLN A 52 10.27 -8.10 -8.04
CA GLN A 52 10.40 -7.32 -6.82
C GLN A 52 9.13 -7.43 -5.96
N ILE A 53 9.23 -7.00 -4.70
CA ILE A 53 8.15 -7.04 -3.72
C ILE A 53 7.80 -5.59 -3.31
N PRO A 54 7.00 -4.88 -4.12
CA PRO A 54 6.67 -3.49 -3.84
C PRO A 54 5.59 -3.36 -2.78
N PHE A 55 5.87 -2.55 -1.78
CA PHE A 55 4.93 -1.99 -0.81
C PHE A 55 4.63 -0.54 -1.21
N VAL A 56 3.35 -0.21 -1.35
CA VAL A 56 2.87 1.11 -1.79
C VAL A 56 2.09 1.73 -0.65
N TYR A 57 2.53 2.90 -0.17
CA TYR A 57 1.94 3.55 0.99
C TYR A 57 1.33 4.91 0.64
N SER A 58 0.08 5.11 1.02
CA SER A 58 -0.61 6.42 0.98
C SER A 58 -1.77 6.45 1.98
N ILE A 59 -2.43 7.61 2.11
CA ILE A 59 -3.74 7.71 2.78
C ILE A 59 -4.72 6.78 2.07
N THR A 60 -5.52 6.04 2.83
CA THR A 60 -6.38 4.97 2.30
C THR A 60 -7.26 5.41 1.15
N SER A 61 -7.94 6.55 1.25
CA SER A 61 -8.80 7.06 0.18
C SER A 61 -8.01 7.37 -1.10
N PHE A 62 -6.82 7.95 -0.99
CA PHE A 62 -5.99 8.27 -2.15
C PHE A 62 -5.44 6.98 -2.78
N LEU A 63 -4.98 6.05 -1.95
CA LEU A 63 -4.45 4.76 -2.38
C LEU A 63 -5.46 3.92 -3.15
N LEU A 64 -6.74 3.95 -2.75
CA LEU A 64 -7.77 3.12 -3.37
C LEU A 64 -8.46 3.79 -4.56
N TYR A 65 -8.78 5.07 -4.45
CA TYR A 65 -9.66 5.70 -5.44
C TYR A 65 -8.92 6.36 -6.60
N ARG A 66 -7.71 6.88 -6.39
CA ARG A 66 -6.93 7.48 -7.48
C ARG A 66 -6.49 6.44 -8.52
N PRO A 67 -5.87 5.30 -8.11
CA PRO A 67 -5.45 4.24 -9.03
C PRO A 67 -6.47 3.10 -9.15
N PHE A 68 -7.77 3.36 -8.96
CA PHE A 68 -8.82 2.33 -8.89
C PHE A 68 -8.81 1.36 -10.07
N GLU A 69 -8.68 1.89 -11.29
CA GLU A 69 -8.62 1.07 -12.50
C GLU A 69 -7.42 0.14 -12.50
N ALA A 70 -6.24 0.65 -12.13
CA ALA A 70 -5.02 -0.15 -12.04
C ALA A 70 -5.12 -1.25 -10.98
N ILE A 71 -5.72 -0.96 -9.81
CA ILE A 71 -6.02 -1.97 -8.78
C ILE A 71 -6.92 -3.06 -9.36
N ARG A 72 -8.00 -2.65 -10.04
CA ARG A 72 -8.95 -3.59 -10.65
C ARG A 72 -8.26 -4.48 -11.68
N ASN A 73 -7.55 -3.89 -12.62
CA ASN A 73 -7.00 -4.61 -13.76
C ASN A 73 -5.77 -5.43 -13.35
N TYR A 74 -4.77 -4.81 -12.74
CA TYR A 74 -3.49 -5.46 -12.47
C TYR A 74 -3.50 -6.31 -11.19
N LEU A 75 -4.03 -5.78 -10.08
CA LEU A 75 -3.97 -6.51 -8.82
C LEU A 75 -5.09 -7.55 -8.71
N HIS A 76 -6.31 -7.18 -9.09
CA HIS A 76 -7.43 -8.10 -8.97
C HIS A 76 -7.46 -9.12 -10.11
N TYR A 77 -7.50 -8.70 -11.39
CA TYR A 77 -7.62 -9.63 -12.51
C TYR A 77 -6.32 -10.35 -12.85
N GLU A 78 -5.22 -9.62 -13.00
CA GLU A 78 -3.91 -10.18 -13.32
C GLU A 78 -3.18 -10.78 -12.10
N LYS A 79 -3.67 -10.50 -10.89
CA LYS A 79 -3.11 -10.97 -9.60
C LYS A 79 -1.65 -10.57 -9.38
N ILE A 80 -1.24 -9.43 -9.91
CA ILE A 80 0.13 -8.92 -9.74
C ILE A 80 0.37 -8.59 -8.25
N PRO A 81 1.44 -9.12 -7.61
CA PRO A 81 1.59 -9.19 -6.16
C PRO A 81 2.09 -7.89 -5.52
N VAL A 82 1.46 -6.77 -5.81
CA VAL A 82 1.70 -5.48 -5.12
C VAL A 82 1.06 -5.50 -3.73
N LYS A 83 1.70 -4.85 -2.74
CA LYS A 83 1.24 -4.73 -1.36
C LYS A 83 0.79 -3.30 -1.12
N LEU A 84 -0.53 -3.07 -1.09
CA LEU A 84 -1.14 -1.77 -0.80
C LEU A 84 -1.21 -1.58 0.71
N ILE A 85 -0.64 -0.49 1.22
CA ILE A 85 -0.67 -0.12 2.64
C ILE A 85 -1.40 1.21 2.77
N GLY A 86 -2.64 1.16 3.23
CA GLY A 86 -3.46 2.33 3.50
C GLY A 86 -3.20 2.88 4.91
N SER A 87 -3.18 4.19 5.08
CA SER A 87 -3.15 4.88 6.36
C SER A 87 -4.48 5.56 6.64
N GLY A 88 -4.97 5.37 7.86
CA GLY A 88 -6.24 5.91 8.35
C GLY A 88 -7.44 5.02 8.02
N ARG A 89 -8.19 4.69 9.06
CA ARG A 89 -9.45 3.93 9.01
C ARG A 89 -10.64 4.85 9.19
N ASP A 90 -11.78 4.42 8.72
CA ASP A 90 -13.05 5.11 8.91
C ASP A 90 -12.91 6.63 8.72
N LYS A 91 -13.09 7.41 9.79
CA LYS A 91 -12.99 8.88 9.81
C LYS A 91 -11.82 9.37 10.67
N GLU A 92 -10.75 8.59 10.84
CA GLU A 92 -9.61 8.94 11.70
C GLU A 92 -8.91 10.25 11.31
N TYR A 93 -9.02 10.67 10.06
CA TYR A 93 -8.53 11.98 9.61
C TYR A 93 -9.49 13.15 9.95
N GLY A 94 -10.63 12.89 10.60
CA GLY A 94 -11.49 13.90 11.21
C GLY A 94 -11.82 15.08 10.32
N GLY A 95 -11.38 16.26 10.72
CA GLY A 95 -11.68 17.53 10.05
C GLY A 95 -11.13 17.71 8.64
N LEU A 96 -10.27 16.81 8.14
CA LEU A 96 -9.84 16.83 6.73
C LEU A 96 -10.95 16.39 5.76
N GLY A 97 -12.03 15.81 6.29
CA GLY A 97 -13.25 15.56 5.56
C GLY A 97 -13.21 14.34 4.65
N LEU A 98 -14.24 14.24 3.81
CA LEU A 98 -14.55 13.10 2.95
C LEU A 98 -13.37 12.63 2.09
N THR A 99 -12.55 13.54 1.61
CA THR A 99 -11.40 13.22 0.76
C THR A 99 -10.34 12.35 1.46
N HIS A 100 -10.34 12.35 2.80
CA HIS A 100 -9.38 11.60 3.64
C HIS A 100 -10.03 10.45 4.43
N TRP A 101 -11.37 10.36 4.43
CA TRP A 101 -12.06 9.28 5.13
C TRP A 101 -12.01 7.98 4.33
N ALA A 102 -11.96 6.87 5.05
CA ALA A 102 -11.87 5.52 4.51
C ALA A 102 -13.01 4.60 5.02
N HIS A 103 -14.15 5.16 5.37
CA HIS A 103 -15.28 4.43 5.96
C HIS A 103 -15.92 3.41 5.00
N ASP A 104 -15.63 3.50 3.74
CA ASP A 104 -16.15 2.67 2.65
C ASP A 104 -15.10 1.70 2.05
N ASP A 105 -13.89 1.66 2.60
CA ASP A 105 -12.80 0.83 2.09
C ASP A 105 -13.13 -0.68 2.11
N LYS A 106 -13.84 -1.15 3.16
CA LYS A 106 -14.26 -2.56 3.27
C LYS A 106 -15.21 -2.96 2.16
N VAL A 107 -16.17 -2.09 1.84
CA VAL A 107 -17.11 -2.30 0.75
C VAL A 107 -16.40 -2.25 -0.59
N THR A 108 -15.49 -1.28 -0.76
CA THR A 108 -14.66 -1.16 -1.97
C THR A 108 -13.79 -2.40 -2.18
N MET A 109 -13.14 -2.89 -1.14
CA MET A 109 -12.29 -4.08 -1.26
C MET A 109 -13.07 -5.39 -1.43
N ALA A 110 -14.33 -5.43 -1.00
CA ALA A 110 -15.19 -6.60 -1.21
C ALA A 110 -15.44 -6.93 -2.70
N ILE A 111 -15.32 -5.93 -3.59
CA ILE A 111 -15.44 -6.16 -5.05
C ILE A 111 -14.16 -6.75 -5.67
N PHE A 112 -13.08 -6.88 -4.90
CA PHE A 112 -11.78 -7.40 -5.35
C PHE A 112 -11.35 -8.68 -4.61
N PRO A 113 -12.08 -9.81 -4.74
CA PRO A 113 -11.84 -11.03 -3.96
C PRO A 113 -10.46 -11.67 -4.18
N ASN A 114 -9.73 -11.30 -5.24
CA ASN A 114 -8.38 -11.79 -5.48
C ASN A 114 -7.31 -10.98 -4.72
N ILE A 115 -7.66 -9.89 -4.06
CA ILE A 115 -6.77 -9.09 -3.21
C ILE A 115 -7.01 -9.48 -1.75
N LYS A 116 -5.99 -9.97 -1.06
CA LYS A 116 -6.06 -10.32 0.36
C LYS A 116 -6.13 -9.06 1.20
N SER A 117 -7.29 -8.78 1.79
CA SER A 117 -7.57 -7.52 2.49
C SER A 117 -7.59 -7.70 4.00
N TYR A 118 -6.91 -6.81 4.74
CA TYR A 118 -6.73 -6.89 6.18
C TYR A 118 -6.83 -5.50 6.85
N TRP A 119 -7.39 -5.51 8.06
CA TRP A 119 -7.52 -4.36 8.96
C TRP A 119 -6.91 -4.72 10.34
N PRO A 120 -5.57 -4.94 10.40
CA PRO A 120 -4.93 -5.52 11.57
C PRO A 120 -4.86 -4.54 12.75
N GLU A 121 -4.92 -5.06 13.96
CA GLU A 121 -4.51 -4.32 15.14
C GLU A 121 -2.97 -4.14 15.16
N LYS A 122 -2.48 -3.15 15.91
CA LYS A 122 -1.05 -2.75 15.93
C LYS A 122 -0.11 -3.94 16.14
N GLN A 123 -0.45 -4.84 17.05
CA GLN A 123 0.36 -6.02 17.39
C GLN A 123 0.43 -7.06 16.26
N GLU A 124 -0.54 -7.07 15.34
CA GLU A 124 -0.63 -8.04 14.24
C GLU A 124 0.15 -7.61 12.99
N VAL A 125 0.42 -6.30 12.87
CA VAL A 125 1.03 -5.71 11.65
C VAL A 125 2.36 -6.37 11.30
N GLY A 126 3.23 -6.60 12.29
CA GLY A 126 4.56 -7.16 12.04
C GLY A 126 4.52 -8.58 11.46
N GLU A 127 3.60 -9.42 11.91
CA GLU A 127 3.41 -10.77 11.39
C GLU A 127 2.78 -10.73 9.99
N LEU A 128 1.77 -9.89 9.80
CA LEU A 128 1.09 -9.73 8.52
C LEU A 128 2.05 -9.23 7.42
N VAL A 129 2.92 -8.27 7.74
CA VAL A 129 3.94 -7.79 6.79
C VAL A 129 4.92 -8.90 6.43
N ARG A 130 5.40 -9.69 7.41
CA ARG A 130 6.27 -10.86 7.12
C ARG A 130 5.58 -11.86 6.19
N LYS A 131 4.30 -12.16 6.42
CA LYS A 131 3.49 -13.01 5.55
C LYS A 131 3.37 -12.43 4.15
N ALA A 132 3.07 -11.14 4.03
CA ALA A 132 2.93 -10.45 2.76
C ALA A 132 4.23 -10.45 1.92
N VAL A 133 5.40 -10.43 2.56
CA VAL A 133 6.71 -10.52 1.87
C VAL A 133 6.90 -11.88 1.18
N ILE A 134 6.42 -12.95 1.79
CA ILE A 134 6.60 -14.32 1.27
C ILE A 134 5.51 -14.69 0.25
N ASP A 135 4.31 -14.20 0.48
CA ASP A 135 3.13 -14.54 -0.33
C ASP A 135 3.14 -13.79 -1.68
N LYS A 136 2.97 -14.54 -2.75
CA LYS A 136 2.91 -14.02 -4.13
C LYS A 136 1.52 -13.52 -4.55
N SER A 137 0.63 -13.23 -3.59
CA SER A 137 -0.68 -12.63 -3.85
C SER A 137 -0.62 -11.11 -3.68
N PRO A 138 -1.52 -10.35 -4.31
CA PRO A 138 -1.73 -8.95 -3.98
C PRO A 138 -2.36 -8.81 -2.58
N TYR A 139 -1.96 -7.77 -1.86
CA TYR A 139 -2.44 -7.47 -0.51
C TYR A 139 -2.98 -6.05 -0.42
N TYR A 140 -3.98 -5.87 0.41
CA TYR A 140 -4.40 -4.60 0.95
C TYR A 140 -4.37 -4.67 2.47
N ILE A 141 -3.65 -3.75 3.10
CA ILE A 141 -3.52 -3.66 4.57
C ILE A 141 -3.86 -2.23 4.97
N ASN A 142 -4.98 -2.04 5.66
CA ASN A 142 -5.34 -0.73 6.16
C ASN A 142 -4.88 -0.58 7.63
N LEU A 143 -3.99 0.37 7.86
CA LEU A 143 -3.47 0.71 9.17
C LEU A 143 -4.27 1.85 9.79
N SER A 144 -4.52 1.78 11.11
CA SER A 144 -4.97 2.94 11.86
C SER A 144 -3.97 4.09 11.71
N LYS A 145 -4.47 5.31 11.78
CA LYS A 145 -3.62 6.51 11.80
C LYS A 145 -2.68 6.42 13.01
N LEU A 146 -1.40 6.60 12.76
CA LEU A 146 -0.35 6.66 13.78
C LEU A 146 -0.36 8.00 14.49
#